data_a42f7eb1fd5b4d5d5e3bdfadd1cf5e51
#
_entry.id   a42f7eb1fd5b4d5d5e3bdfadd1cf5e51
#
_cell.length_a   1.000
_cell.length_b   1.000
_cell.length_c   1.000
_cell.angle_alpha   90.00
_cell.angle_beta   90.00
_cell.angle_gamma   90.00
#
_symmetry.space_group_name_H-M   'P 1'
#
loop_
_entity.id
_entity.type
_entity.pdbx_description
1 polymer ?
#
loop_
_entity_poly.entity_id
_entity_poly.type
_entity_poly.pdbx_seq_one_letter_code
_entity_poly.pdbx_strand_id
1 'polypeptide(L)'
;LNYRRKHKVGVDVEIDSLQKYLYDNIVCKWNLDDFNGYGRVYKNKRNKLIIPEYYVSEKEYKEVLLDDRLNGIMFFSTSNFAKTYGTLLVQDVDIIFTFNLSSLQFCEEREDEYIRQYIYSLMNQYSSKQEVKQITTGLNNVYSDYNGVADYFFDMQDFHHFKITTEIRYFNKNCI
;
A
#
# COMPACT_ATOMS: atom_id res chain seq x y z
N LEU A 1 -10.25 -7.71 4.39
CA LEU A 1 -9.65 -8.88 3.73
C LEU A 1 -8.17 -8.66 3.40
N ASN A 2 -7.32 -9.67 3.64
CA ASN A 2 -5.90 -9.62 3.32
C ASN A 2 -5.60 -10.47 2.06
N TYR A 3 -5.38 -9.80 0.94
CA TYR A 3 -5.14 -10.42 -0.37
C TYR A 3 -3.65 -10.70 -0.56
N ARG A 4 -3.22 -11.95 -0.31
CA ARG A 4 -1.82 -12.38 -0.37
C ARG A 4 -1.56 -13.27 -1.59
N ARG A 5 -0.39 -13.08 -2.24
CA ARG A 5 0.02 -13.91 -3.38
C ARG A 5 0.38 -15.33 -2.94
N LYS A 6 0.01 -16.32 -3.75
CA LYS A 6 0.42 -17.71 -3.55
C LYS A 6 1.91 -17.94 -3.89
N HIS A 7 2.37 -17.41 -5.02
CA HIS A 7 3.75 -17.54 -5.48
C HIS A 7 4.47 -16.18 -5.39
N LYS A 8 5.58 -16.15 -4.68
CA LYS A 8 6.33 -14.93 -4.36
C LYS A 8 7.79 -15.14 -4.66
N VAL A 9 8.39 -14.20 -5.36
CA VAL A 9 9.84 -14.17 -5.66
C VAL A 9 10.36 -12.74 -5.53
N GLY A 10 11.63 -12.59 -5.21
CA GLY A 10 12.28 -11.29 -5.15
C GLY A 10 11.59 -10.33 -4.15
N VAL A 11 11.31 -9.11 -4.59
CA VAL A 11 10.69 -8.07 -3.76
C VAL A 11 9.30 -8.46 -3.24
N ASP A 12 8.56 -9.32 -3.95
CA ASP A 12 7.22 -9.76 -3.52
C ASP A 12 7.24 -10.56 -2.22
N VAL A 13 8.36 -11.21 -1.88
CA VAL A 13 8.52 -11.91 -0.60
C VAL A 13 8.55 -10.91 0.57
N GLU A 14 9.30 -9.84 0.42
CA GLU A 14 9.42 -8.80 1.44
C GLU A 14 8.12 -7.96 1.53
N ILE A 15 7.50 -7.64 0.38
CA ILE A 15 6.19 -6.96 0.34
C ILE A 15 5.13 -7.78 1.05
N ASP A 16 5.02 -9.08 0.80
CA ASP A 16 4.01 -9.93 1.44
C ASP A 16 4.19 -10.02 2.96
N SER A 17 5.44 -10.07 3.41
CA SER A 17 5.74 -10.10 4.84
C SER A 17 5.39 -8.78 5.52
N LEU A 18 5.75 -7.65 4.89
CA LEU A 18 5.42 -6.31 5.36
C LEU A 18 3.91 -6.06 5.32
N GLN A 19 3.24 -6.47 4.24
CA GLN A 19 1.78 -6.39 4.11
C GLN A 19 1.06 -7.10 5.26
N LYS A 20 1.48 -8.34 5.55
CA LYS A 20 0.89 -9.10 6.67
C LYS A 20 1.07 -8.36 7.99
N TYR A 21 2.29 -7.91 8.26
CA TYR A 21 2.60 -7.20 9.50
C TYR A 21 1.76 -5.92 9.65
N LEU A 22 1.72 -5.08 8.62
CA LEU A 22 0.94 -3.84 8.65
C LEU A 22 -0.55 -4.12 8.78
N TYR A 23 -1.08 -5.05 7.99
CA TYR A 23 -2.49 -5.42 8.02
C TYR A 23 -2.93 -5.87 9.41
N ASP A 24 -2.21 -6.82 10.00
CA ASP A 24 -2.56 -7.39 11.31
C ASP A 24 -2.55 -6.30 12.40
N ASN A 25 -1.56 -5.40 12.39
CA ASN A 25 -1.47 -4.32 13.37
C ASN A 25 -2.53 -3.24 13.17
N ILE A 26 -2.82 -2.84 11.92
CA ILE A 26 -3.82 -1.83 11.58
C ILE A 26 -5.21 -2.33 11.97
N VAL A 27 -5.57 -3.54 11.55
CA VAL A 27 -6.88 -4.13 11.85
C VAL A 27 -7.08 -4.29 13.36
N CYS A 28 -6.06 -4.79 14.06
CA CYS A 28 -6.11 -4.95 15.52
C CYS A 28 -6.22 -3.61 16.25
N LYS A 29 -5.47 -2.58 15.82
CA LYS A 29 -5.43 -1.27 16.50
C LYS A 29 -6.78 -0.57 16.51
N TRP A 30 -7.52 -0.61 15.41
CA TRP A 30 -8.79 0.09 15.24
C TRP A 30 -10.00 -0.84 15.15
N ASN A 31 -9.81 -2.15 15.38
CA ASN A 31 -10.87 -3.17 15.30
C ASN A 31 -11.66 -3.09 13.98
N LEU A 32 -10.95 -3.11 12.86
CA LEU A 32 -11.54 -2.91 11.54
C LEU A 32 -12.07 -4.22 10.94
N ASP A 33 -13.37 -4.28 10.65
CA ASP A 33 -13.99 -5.45 10.02
C ASP A 33 -13.81 -5.44 8.49
N ASP A 34 -13.88 -4.26 7.86
CA ASP A 34 -13.90 -4.09 6.41
C ASP A 34 -12.66 -3.29 5.91
N PHE A 35 -11.47 -3.70 6.31
CA PHE A 35 -10.21 -3.18 5.78
C PHE A 35 -9.62 -4.16 4.76
N ASN A 36 -9.22 -3.65 3.58
CA ASN A 36 -8.60 -4.47 2.54
C ASN A 36 -7.10 -4.20 2.41
N GLY A 37 -6.28 -5.24 2.56
CA GLY A 37 -4.85 -5.18 2.31
C GLY A 37 -4.49 -5.94 1.03
N TYR A 38 -3.87 -5.26 0.07
CA TYR A 38 -3.37 -5.85 -1.15
C TYR A 38 -1.85 -5.82 -1.16
N GLY A 39 -1.23 -6.86 -1.73
CA GLY A 39 0.21 -6.86 -2.00
C GLY A 39 0.57 -5.92 -3.15
N ARG A 40 1.60 -6.29 -3.93
CA ARG A 40 1.99 -5.48 -5.08
C ARG A 40 0.87 -5.41 -6.12
N VAL A 41 0.46 -4.19 -6.48
CA VAL A 41 -0.44 -3.92 -7.60
C VAL A 41 0.34 -3.55 -8.86
N TYR A 42 -0.33 -3.65 -10.00
CA TYR A 42 0.17 -3.26 -11.30
C TYR A 42 -0.52 -1.99 -11.78
N LYS A 43 0.24 -1.17 -12.52
CA LYS A 43 -0.26 0.03 -13.18
C LYS A 43 -0.77 -0.36 -14.57
N ASN A 44 -2.00 -0.84 -14.64
CA ASN A 44 -2.59 -1.28 -15.90
C ASN A 44 -3.36 -0.14 -16.56
N LYS A 45 -3.24 -0.07 -17.90
CA LYS A 45 -3.94 0.95 -18.68
C LYS A 45 -5.25 0.39 -19.20
N ARG A 46 -6.37 1.01 -18.76
CA ARG A 46 -7.73 0.73 -19.28
C ARG A 46 -8.37 2.03 -19.77
N ASN A 47 -8.79 2.06 -21.03
CA ASN A 47 -9.50 3.21 -21.62
C ASN A 47 -8.81 4.57 -21.38
N LYS A 48 -7.47 4.63 -21.57
CA LYS A 48 -6.61 5.78 -21.29
C LYS A 48 -6.36 6.08 -19.80
N LEU A 49 -7.02 5.40 -18.88
CA LEU A 49 -6.76 5.51 -17.44
C LEU A 49 -5.68 4.53 -17.01
N ILE A 50 -4.84 4.94 -16.09
CA ILE A 50 -3.91 4.06 -15.38
C ILE A 50 -4.51 3.80 -14.01
N ILE A 51 -4.85 2.53 -13.74
CA ILE A 51 -5.50 2.13 -12.51
C ILE A 51 -4.66 1.09 -11.76
N PRO A 52 -4.75 1.05 -10.41
CA PRO A 52 -4.11 0.02 -9.62
C PRO A 52 -4.91 -1.28 -9.73
N GLU A 53 -4.27 -2.36 -10.16
CA GLU A 53 -4.89 -3.67 -10.26
C GLU A 53 -4.07 -4.74 -9.55
N TYR A 54 -4.73 -5.58 -8.78
CA TYR A 54 -4.13 -6.73 -8.11
C TYR A 54 -4.27 -7.98 -8.98
N TYR A 55 -3.16 -8.70 -9.17
CA TYR A 55 -3.15 -9.98 -9.90
C TYR A 55 -3.70 -11.10 -9.02
N VAL A 56 -4.79 -11.71 -9.43
CA VAL A 56 -5.45 -12.80 -8.70
C VAL A 56 -4.91 -14.16 -9.13
N SER A 57 -5.09 -14.53 -10.39
CA SER A 57 -4.61 -15.79 -11.00
C SER A 57 -4.90 -15.78 -12.51
N GLU A 58 -4.23 -16.65 -13.28
CA GLU A 58 -4.56 -16.98 -14.68
C GLU A 58 -4.89 -15.77 -15.58
N LYS A 59 -4.11 -14.69 -15.46
CA LYS A 59 -4.30 -13.41 -16.16
C LYS A 59 -5.51 -12.59 -15.70
N GLU A 60 -6.13 -12.96 -14.59
CA GLU A 60 -7.19 -12.18 -13.98
C GLU A 60 -6.63 -11.08 -13.06
N TYR A 61 -7.07 -9.85 -13.30
CA TYR A 61 -6.73 -8.67 -12.50
C TYR A 61 -8.01 -8.08 -11.91
N LYS A 62 -7.93 -7.67 -10.64
CA LYS A 62 -9.00 -6.94 -9.96
C LYS A 62 -8.55 -5.53 -9.65
N GLU A 63 -9.42 -4.57 -9.88
CA GLU A 63 -9.23 -3.19 -9.45
C GLU A 63 -9.13 -3.10 -7.93
N VAL A 64 -8.19 -2.28 -7.49
CA VAL A 64 -7.99 -1.96 -6.07
C VAL A 64 -8.58 -0.59 -5.81
N LEU A 65 -9.88 -0.44 -6.06
CA LEU A 65 -10.60 0.80 -5.80
C LEU A 65 -11.28 0.72 -4.44
N LEU A 66 -11.43 1.89 -3.82
CA LEU A 66 -12.15 2.01 -2.58
C LEU A 66 -13.65 1.86 -2.86
N ASP A 67 -14.29 0.98 -2.11
CA ASP A 67 -15.73 0.93 -1.92
C ASP A 67 -16.04 1.76 -0.67
N ASP A 68 -17.03 2.63 -0.72
CA ASP A 68 -17.45 3.50 0.39
C ASP A 68 -17.85 2.75 1.67
N ARG A 69 -18.15 1.45 1.52
CA ARG A 69 -18.45 0.53 2.63
C ARG A 69 -17.20 0.06 3.38
N LEU A 70 -16.01 0.24 2.81
CA LEU A 70 -14.75 -0.19 3.45
C LEU A 70 -14.29 0.83 4.50
N ASN A 71 -13.73 0.31 5.60
CA ASN A 71 -13.00 1.14 6.57
C ASN A 71 -11.73 1.73 5.94
N GLY A 72 -11.18 1.05 4.93
CA GLY A 72 -10.04 1.53 4.19
C GLY A 72 -9.36 0.45 3.35
N ILE A 73 -8.33 0.88 2.65
CA ILE A 73 -7.49 0.00 1.83
C ILE A 73 -6.01 0.33 2.04
N MET A 74 -5.16 -0.66 1.84
CA MET A 74 -3.74 -0.46 1.58
C MET A 74 -3.26 -1.33 0.43
N PHE A 75 -2.30 -0.82 -0.35
CA PHE A 75 -1.65 -1.58 -1.40
C PHE A 75 -0.24 -1.09 -1.68
N PHE A 76 0.54 -1.92 -2.36
CA PHE A 76 1.95 -1.70 -2.66
C PHE A 76 2.16 -1.49 -4.15
N SER A 77 2.94 -0.47 -4.51
CA SER A 77 3.38 -0.20 -5.88
C SER A 77 4.90 -0.12 -5.92
N THR A 78 5.51 -0.75 -6.91
CA THR A 78 6.98 -0.74 -7.04
C THR A 78 7.41 0.25 -8.10
N SER A 79 8.62 0.84 -7.93
CA SER A 79 9.31 1.54 -9.01
C SER A 79 9.61 0.57 -10.17
N ASN A 80 9.78 1.13 -11.37
CA ASN A 80 10.04 0.34 -12.57
C ASN A 80 11.47 -0.24 -12.63
N PHE A 81 12.34 0.12 -11.68
CA PHE A 81 13.74 -0.32 -11.64
C PHE A 81 14.19 -0.59 -10.21
N ALA A 82 15.14 -1.51 -10.09
CA ALA A 82 15.85 -1.78 -8.87
C ALA A 82 17.34 -1.45 -9.06
N LYS A 83 17.98 -0.89 -8.03
CA LYS A 83 19.43 -0.73 -7.98
C LYS A 83 20.06 -2.07 -7.62
N THR A 84 21.22 -2.39 -8.20
CA THR A 84 21.91 -3.65 -7.97
C THR A 84 23.26 -3.42 -7.27
N TYR A 85 23.51 -4.19 -6.22
CA TYR A 85 24.78 -4.20 -5.49
C TYR A 85 25.22 -5.66 -5.34
N GLY A 86 25.84 -6.21 -6.40
CA GLY A 86 26.13 -7.64 -6.49
C GLY A 86 24.82 -8.46 -6.49
N THR A 87 24.66 -9.35 -5.51
CA THR A 87 23.43 -10.16 -5.35
C THR A 87 22.31 -9.44 -4.59
N LEU A 88 22.61 -8.28 -4.00
CA LEU A 88 21.63 -7.45 -3.30
C LEU A 88 20.91 -6.56 -4.31
N LEU A 89 19.59 -6.57 -4.25
CA LEU A 89 18.70 -5.68 -5.00
C LEU A 89 18.02 -4.71 -4.02
N VAL A 90 17.90 -3.47 -4.47
CA VAL A 90 17.31 -2.37 -3.69
C VAL A 90 16.27 -1.68 -4.56
N GLN A 91 15.03 -1.63 -4.09
CA GLN A 91 13.91 -1.10 -4.87
C GLN A 91 13.04 -0.18 -4.01
N ASP A 92 12.65 0.95 -4.60
CA ASP A 92 11.68 1.83 -3.99
C ASP A 92 10.27 1.23 -4.15
N VAL A 93 9.54 1.23 -3.04
CA VAL A 93 8.19 0.70 -2.93
C VAL A 93 7.32 1.77 -2.28
N ASP A 94 6.25 2.12 -2.96
CA ASP A 94 5.20 2.98 -2.42
C ASP A 94 4.14 2.14 -1.76
N ILE A 95 3.79 2.48 -0.54
CA ILE A 95 2.67 1.89 0.20
C ILE A 95 1.59 2.97 0.29
N ILE A 96 0.48 2.74 -0.37
CA ILE A 96 -0.64 3.68 -0.42
C ILE A 96 -1.69 3.22 0.58
N PHE A 97 -2.12 4.16 1.41
CA PHE A 97 -3.15 3.97 2.42
C PHE A 97 -4.32 4.92 2.16
N THR A 98 -5.51 4.39 2.32
CA THR A 98 -6.74 5.15 2.33
C THR A 98 -7.60 4.69 3.49
N PHE A 99 -8.01 5.60 4.35
CA PHE A 99 -8.85 5.34 5.51
C PHE A 99 -10.13 6.15 5.46
N ASN A 100 -11.25 5.50 5.75
CA ASN A 100 -12.49 6.19 6.03
C ASN A 100 -12.47 6.65 7.50
N LEU A 101 -12.23 7.94 7.73
CA LEU A 101 -12.11 8.49 9.07
C LEU A 101 -13.40 8.42 9.87
N SER A 102 -14.56 8.48 9.21
CA SER A 102 -15.86 8.37 9.88
C SER A 102 -16.13 6.96 10.42
N SER A 103 -15.45 5.95 9.88
CA SER A 103 -15.56 4.56 10.35
C SER A 103 -14.56 4.21 11.46
N LEU A 104 -13.58 5.08 11.72
CA LEU A 104 -12.61 4.88 12.78
C LEU A 104 -13.16 5.51 14.07
N GLN A 105 -13.22 4.71 15.14
CA GLN A 105 -13.66 5.18 16.45
C GLN A 105 -12.54 6.00 17.11
N PHE A 106 -12.46 7.28 16.76
CA PHE A 106 -11.66 8.25 17.50
C PHE A 106 -12.51 8.90 18.57
N CYS A 107 -11.92 9.14 19.75
CA CYS A 107 -12.70 9.57 20.90
C CYS A 107 -13.23 10.99 20.78
N GLU A 108 -12.63 11.93 20.04
CA GLU A 108 -13.05 13.34 20.05
C GLU A 108 -12.77 14.17 18.79
N GLU A 109 -11.77 13.82 17.94
CA GLU A 109 -11.39 14.65 16.78
C GLU A 109 -10.90 13.80 15.60
N ARG A 110 -10.89 14.40 14.40
CA ARG A 110 -10.33 13.81 13.17
C ARG A 110 -8.80 13.72 13.29
N GLU A 111 -8.29 12.53 13.56
CA GLU A 111 -6.87 12.30 13.86
C GLU A 111 -6.08 11.66 12.69
N ASP A 112 -6.15 12.25 11.52
CA ASP A 112 -5.38 11.77 10.35
C ASP A 112 -3.85 11.78 10.60
N GLU A 113 -3.34 12.72 11.38
CA GLU A 113 -1.93 12.74 11.81
C GLU A 113 -1.58 11.55 12.69
N TYR A 114 -2.48 11.18 13.62
CA TYR A 114 -2.27 10.03 14.49
C TYR A 114 -2.15 8.73 13.71
N ILE A 115 -2.99 8.53 12.69
CA ILE A 115 -2.92 7.35 11.80
C ILE A 115 -1.55 7.29 11.11
N ARG A 116 -1.09 8.40 10.53
CA ARG A 116 0.21 8.46 9.85
C ARG A 116 1.37 8.16 10.80
N GLN A 117 1.38 8.76 11.97
CA GLN A 117 2.42 8.54 12.98
C GLN A 117 2.44 7.10 13.48
N TYR A 118 1.26 6.51 13.72
CA TYR A 118 1.16 5.11 14.12
C TYR A 118 1.75 4.17 13.06
N ILE A 119 1.33 4.32 11.80
CA ILE A 119 1.83 3.49 10.69
C ILE A 119 3.33 3.72 10.47
N TYR A 120 3.81 4.95 10.54
CA TYR A 120 5.23 5.25 10.47
C TYR A 120 6.02 4.55 11.59
N SER A 121 5.49 4.52 12.81
CA SER A 121 6.13 3.81 13.92
C SER A 121 6.20 2.30 13.68
N LEU A 122 5.14 1.69 13.14
CA LEU A 122 5.15 0.29 12.72
C LEU A 122 6.22 0.01 11.67
N MET A 123 6.33 0.87 10.65
CA MET A 123 7.35 0.75 9.61
C MET A 123 8.76 0.76 10.20
N ASN A 124 9.06 1.67 11.12
CA ASN A 124 10.37 1.75 11.76
C ASN A 124 10.70 0.57 12.69
N GLN A 125 9.67 -0.08 13.23
CA GLN A 125 9.85 -1.25 14.11
C GLN A 125 9.97 -2.58 13.35
N TYR A 126 9.54 -2.62 12.09
CA TYR A 126 9.38 -3.87 11.36
C TYR A 126 10.70 -4.56 11.04
N SER A 127 11.61 -3.93 10.33
CA SER A 127 12.84 -4.58 9.84
C SER A 127 13.90 -3.59 9.37
N SER A 128 15.18 -3.95 9.57
CA SER A 128 16.33 -3.22 9.01
C SER A 128 16.50 -3.38 7.50
N LYS A 129 15.73 -4.26 6.85
CA LYS A 129 15.75 -4.45 5.38
C LYS A 129 14.98 -3.38 4.64
N GLN A 130 14.26 -2.55 5.34
CA GLN A 130 13.51 -1.44 4.78
C GLN A 130 13.92 -0.11 5.42
N GLU A 131 13.79 0.96 4.64
CA GLU A 131 14.06 2.32 5.10
C GLU A 131 13.00 3.27 4.55
N VAL A 132 12.27 3.93 5.44
CA VAL A 132 11.29 4.95 5.03
C VAL A 132 12.02 6.16 4.47
N LYS A 133 11.69 6.54 3.25
CA LYS A 133 12.29 7.69 2.53
C LYS A 133 11.42 8.94 2.63
N GLN A 134 10.11 8.78 2.48
CA GLN A 134 9.19 9.90 2.37
C GLN A 134 7.77 9.52 2.78
N ILE A 135 7.05 10.48 3.34
CA ILE A 135 5.59 10.43 3.51
C ILE A 135 4.98 11.53 2.65
N THR A 136 4.02 11.14 1.82
CA THR A 136 3.32 12.06 0.89
C THR A 136 1.85 12.09 1.25
N THR A 137 1.26 13.29 1.28
CA THR A 137 -0.16 13.52 1.56
C THR A 137 -0.80 14.28 0.40
N GLY A 138 -2.13 14.35 0.43
CA GLY A 138 -2.93 14.99 -0.61
C GLY A 138 -3.21 14.05 -1.78
N LEU A 139 -4.48 13.95 -2.12
CA LEU A 139 -5.02 12.97 -3.07
C LEU A 139 -4.23 12.90 -4.38
N ASN A 140 -4.01 14.04 -5.02
CA ASN A 140 -3.30 14.11 -6.31
C ASN A 140 -1.83 13.66 -6.22
N ASN A 141 -1.16 13.93 -5.09
CA ASN A 141 0.23 13.54 -4.89
C ASN A 141 0.34 12.05 -4.57
N VAL A 142 -0.58 11.53 -3.76
CA VAL A 142 -0.63 10.10 -3.38
C VAL A 142 -0.88 9.24 -4.61
N TYR A 143 -1.81 9.65 -5.48
CA TYR A 143 -2.20 8.91 -6.68
C TYR A 143 -1.58 9.49 -7.98
N SER A 144 -0.45 10.19 -7.89
CA SER A 144 0.21 10.80 -9.06
C SER A 144 0.52 9.82 -10.20
N ASP A 145 0.69 8.54 -9.90
CA ASP A 145 0.95 7.48 -10.88
C ASP A 145 -0.31 6.89 -11.52
N TYR A 146 -1.49 7.30 -11.03
CA TYR A 146 -2.78 6.74 -11.42
C TYR A 146 -3.71 7.87 -11.87
N ASN A 147 -3.75 8.09 -13.19
CA ASN A 147 -4.64 9.12 -13.73
C ASN A 147 -6.11 8.68 -13.65
N GLY A 148 -6.98 9.59 -13.25
CA GLY A 148 -8.42 9.34 -13.09
C GLY A 148 -8.83 8.74 -11.75
N VAL A 149 -7.90 8.28 -10.93
CA VAL A 149 -8.25 7.76 -9.58
C VAL A 149 -8.70 8.90 -8.66
N ALA A 150 -8.12 10.09 -8.79
CA ALA A 150 -8.52 11.26 -8.02
C ALA A 150 -10.00 11.63 -8.25
N ASP A 151 -10.52 11.43 -9.45
CA ASP A 151 -11.92 11.73 -9.78
C ASP A 151 -12.91 10.81 -9.04
N TYR A 152 -12.50 9.59 -8.71
CA TYR A 152 -13.31 8.65 -7.92
C TYR A 152 -13.47 9.07 -6.46
N PHE A 153 -12.50 9.81 -5.92
CA PHE A 153 -12.48 10.20 -4.52
C PHE A 153 -12.94 11.65 -4.30
N PHE A 154 -13.29 12.36 -5.35
CA PHE A 154 -13.59 13.79 -5.27
C PHE A 154 -14.76 14.11 -4.33
N ASP A 155 -15.77 13.24 -4.28
CA ASP A 155 -16.95 13.39 -3.42
C ASP A 155 -16.81 12.74 -2.04
N MET A 156 -15.66 12.10 -1.76
CA MET A 156 -15.43 11.34 -0.52
C MET A 156 -14.70 12.19 0.53
N GLN A 157 -15.42 13.09 1.21
CA GLN A 157 -14.86 14.06 2.15
C GLN A 157 -14.24 13.43 3.41
N ASP A 158 -14.68 12.23 3.80
CA ASP A 158 -14.25 11.58 5.04
C ASP A 158 -13.03 10.68 4.87
N PHE A 159 -12.44 10.61 3.67
CA PHE A 159 -11.31 9.76 3.41
C PHE A 159 -9.98 10.49 3.56
N HIS A 160 -9.07 9.84 4.27
CA HIS A 160 -7.68 10.27 4.41
C HIS A 160 -6.77 9.40 3.56
N HIS A 161 -5.98 10.06 2.69
CA HIS A 161 -5.05 9.41 1.78
C HIS A 161 -3.63 9.83 2.08
N PHE A 162 -2.73 8.85 2.21
CA PHE A 162 -1.29 9.10 2.26
C PHE A 162 -0.50 7.95 1.67
N LYS A 163 0.73 8.24 1.31
CA LYS A 163 1.67 7.30 0.73
C LYS A 163 2.97 7.32 1.53
N ILE A 164 3.49 6.15 1.85
CA ILE A 164 4.83 5.98 2.41
C ILE A 164 5.71 5.37 1.32
N THR A 165 6.74 6.10 0.90
CA THR A 165 7.77 5.58 0.03
C THR A 165 8.86 4.97 0.89
N THR A 166 9.16 3.69 0.68
CA THR A 166 10.19 2.95 1.39
C THR A 166 11.15 2.27 0.42
N GLU A 167 12.41 2.18 0.79
CA GLU A 167 13.40 1.37 0.10
C GLU A 167 13.40 -0.03 0.70
N ILE A 168 13.22 -1.05 -0.14
CA ILE A 168 13.25 -2.46 0.27
C ILE A 168 14.48 -3.13 -0.30
N ARG A 169 15.22 -3.84 0.57
CA ARG A 169 16.43 -4.61 0.24
C ARG A 169 16.10 -6.10 0.22
N TYR A 170 16.43 -6.76 -0.88
CA TYR A 170 16.18 -8.20 -1.04
C TYR A 170 17.26 -8.87 -1.87
N PHE A 171 17.40 -10.19 -1.74
CA PHE A 171 18.38 -10.96 -2.50
C PHE A 171 17.74 -11.61 -3.72
N ASN A 172 18.46 -11.59 -4.84
CA ASN A 172 18.09 -12.38 -5.99
C ASN A 172 18.47 -13.86 -5.74
N LYS A 173 17.47 -14.67 -5.38
CA LYS A 173 17.68 -16.10 -5.09
C LYS A 173 17.99 -16.96 -6.31
N ASN A 174 17.98 -16.41 -7.53
CA ASN A 174 18.26 -17.13 -8.76
C ASN A 174 19.76 -17.21 -9.10
N CYS A 175 20.64 -16.82 -8.18
CA CYS A 175 22.09 -16.87 -8.33
C CYS A 175 22.74 -17.98 -7.45
N ILE A 176 22.09 -19.13 -7.32
CA ILE A 176 22.67 -20.35 -6.74
C ILE A 176 22.58 -21.46 -7.78
#